data_21bbebcb7ee211642e94f510714ec547
#
_entry.id   21bbebcb7ee211642e94f510714ec547
#
_cell.length_a   1.000
_cell.length_b   1.000
_cell.length_c   1.000
_cell.angle_alpha   90.00
_cell.angle_beta   90.00
_cell.angle_gamma   90.00
#
_symmetry.space_group_name_H-M   'P 1'
#
loop_
_entity.id
_entity.type
_entity.pdbx_description
1 polymer ?
#
loop_
_entity_poly.entity_id
_entity_poly.type
_entity_poly.pdbx_seq_one_letter_code
_entity_poly.pdbx_strand_id
1 'polypeptide(L)'
;MAVAVIRLAIALVAAPLLAAPRAGTLVNPVLPSGPDPWVVEHDGTFYYMATRGDALSIRATDDLAKLADATEQIVWRPRPKSANGRSIWAPELHRIDGRWYIYYTAAHSDHDDDAHRGVFVLEASGDNPLNSDWVDRGRVNTARPGIDGTVFKVGGVLYFAYSPYVGPDSDIAIARMRNPWTIEGTETIIARPYQSWERQGGRQILEGPAFLAGPKGDVFLAYSGSACWSDDYAVGLLSAPAGADLLEAKSWTKTSTPVLAKSPATNVWAPGHNGFFRAGGVDWIIYHANPAAGMGCTAKRAPHIQRMGWSAEGRPVFPTPTAGRLPAP
;
A
#
# COMPACT_ATOMS: atom_id res chain seq x y z
N MET A 1 -24.06 -68.97 3.94
CA MET A 1 -23.73 -67.73 4.69
C MET A 1 -22.49 -67.10 4.06
N ALA A 2 -22.70 -65.98 3.33
CA ALA A 2 -21.59 -65.27 2.69
C ALA A 2 -21.18 -64.07 3.58
N VAL A 3 -19.92 -64.02 3.99
CA VAL A 3 -19.35 -62.95 4.79
C VAL A 3 -18.88 -61.88 3.85
N ALA A 4 -19.50 -60.69 3.92
CA ALA A 4 -19.08 -59.52 3.18
C ALA A 4 -17.90 -58.82 3.90
N VAL A 5 -16.76 -58.75 3.24
CA VAL A 5 -15.57 -58.02 3.72
C VAL A 5 -15.70 -56.55 3.21
N ILE A 6 -15.98 -55.62 4.14
CA ILE A 6 -15.96 -54.19 3.86
C ILE A 6 -14.50 -53.72 3.89
N ARG A 7 -13.96 -53.29 2.76
CA ARG A 7 -12.65 -52.60 2.67
C ARG A 7 -12.85 -51.11 2.92
N LEU A 8 -12.32 -50.63 4.04
CA LEU A 8 -12.28 -49.21 4.38
C LEU A 8 -11.11 -48.55 3.59
N ALA A 9 -11.43 -47.69 2.67
CA ALA A 9 -10.43 -46.88 1.95
C ALA A 9 -10.12 -45.63 2.80
N ILE A 10 -8.91 -45.57 3.34
CA ILE A 10 -8.39 -44.37 4.02
C ILE A 10 -7.87 -43.43 2.96
N ALA A 11 -8.57 -42.34 2.73
CA ALA A 11 -8.07 -41.24 1.89
C ALA A 11 -7.01 -40.44 2.67
N LEU A 12 -5.75 -40.53 2.30
CA LEU A 12 -4.71 -39.63 2.77
C LEU A 12 -4.96 -38.23 2.17
N VAL A 13 -5.38 -37.30 3.00
CA VAL A 13 -5.39 -35.88 2.66
C VAL A 13 -3.94 -35.38 2.78
N ALA A 14 -3.28 -35.14 1.69
CA ALA A 14 -1.98 -34.50 1.66
C ALA A 14 -2.12 -33.05 2.15
N ALA A 15 -1.56 -32.73 3.32
CA ALA A 15 -1.44 -31.36 3.78
C ALA A 15 -0.50 -30.60 2.82
N PRO A 16 -0.82 -29.34 2.46
CA PRO A 16 0.08 -28.54 1.65
C PRO A 16 1.40 -28.35 2.39
N LEU A 17 2.50 -28.74 1.77
CA LEU A 17 3.84 -28.41 2.25
C LEU A 17 3.96 -26.87 2.20
N LEU A 18 3.95 -26.24 3.37
CA LEU A 18 4.41 -24.86 3.50
C LEU A 18 5.87 -24.82 3.05
N ALA A 19 6.14 -24.11 1.95
CA ALA A 19 7.49 -23.87 1.49
C ALA A 19 8.30 -23.22 2.63
N ALA A 20 9.42 -23.84 3.00
CA ALA A 20 10.34 -23.23 3.97
C ALA A 20 10.80 -21.87 3.44
N PRO A 21 10.92 -20.83 4.28
CA PRO A 21 11.40 -19.53 3.85
C PRO A 21 12.78 -19.69 3.18
N ARG A 22 12.93 -19.16 1.97
CA ARG A 22 14.22 -19.10 1.29
C ARG A 22 15.18 -18.29 2.16
N ALA A 23 16.30 -18.87 2.59
CA ALA A 23 17.33 -18.20 3.37
C ALA A 23 18.14 -17.24 2.47
N GLY A 24 17.47 -16.20 1.95
CA GLY A 24 18.07 -15.15 1.17
C GLY A 24 18.45 -13.95 2.06
N THR A 25 19.32 -13.08 1.56
CA THR A 25 19.66 -11.80 2.19
C THR A 25 19.17 -10.68 1.29
N LEU A 26 18.30 -9.84 1.82
CA LEU A 26 17.84 -8.61 1.18
C LEU A 26 18.75 -7.45 1.62
N VAL A 27 19.02 -6.51 0.74
CA VAL A 27 19.81 -5.31 1.05
C VAL A 27 18.94 -4.07 0.87
N ASN A 28 18.67 -3.35 1.95
CA ASN A 28 17.95 -2.08 1.90
C ASN A 28 18.89 -0.89 1.66
N PRO A 29 18.50 0.07 0.81
CA PRO A 29 17.31 0.06 -0.04
C PRO A 29 17.39 -1.00 -1.14
N VAL A 30 16.26 -1.60 -1.50
CA VAL A 30 16.18 -2.66 -2.54
C VAL A 30 16.33 -2.12 -3.96
N LEU A 31 16.12 -0.82 -4.15
CA LEU A 31 16.37 -0.06 -5.38
C LEU A 31 16.95 1.31 -5.01
N PRO A 32 17.74 1.94 -5.89
CA PRO A 32 18.29 3.28 -5.63
C PRO A 32 17.25 4.40 -5.66
N SER A 33 16.06 4.12 -6.22
CA SER A 33 14.93 5.04 -6.35
C SER A 33 13.64 4.23 -6.47
N GLY A 34 12.57 4.70 -5.88
CA GLY A 34 11.24 4.10 -5.94
C GLY A 34 10.33 4.74 -4.89
N PRO A 35 9.93 6.02 -5.10
CA PRO A 35 8.97 6.68 -4.23
C PRO A 35 7.63 5.95 -4.23
N ASP A 36 6.94 6.00 -3.09
CA ASP A 36 5.59 5.48 -2.93
C ASP A 36 5.49 4.00 -3.37
N PRO A 37 6.32 3.11 -2.77
CA PRO A 37 6.49 1.75 -3.24
C PRO A 37 5.32 0.86 -2.82
N TRP A 38 4.92 -0.02 -3.71
CA TRP A 38 3.91 -1.05 -3.48
C TRP A 38 4.42 -2.43 -3.88
N VAL A 39 4.07 -3.45 -3.10
CA VAL A 39 4.33 -4.86 -3.43
C VAL A 39 3.07 -5.68 -3.19
N VAL A 40 2.73 -6.52 -4.13
CA VAL A 40 1.76 -7.60 -3.96
C VAL A 40 2.41 -8.93 -4.36
N GLU A 41 2.18 -9.96 -3.56
CA GLU A 41 2.58 -11.34 -3.88
C GLU A 41 1.37 -12.10 -4.42
N HIS A 42 1.56 -12.82 -5.51
CA HIS A 42 0.56 -13.71 -6.06
C HIS A 42 1.22 -14.88 -6.79
N ASP A 43 0.84 -16.10 -6.38
CA ASP A 43 1.34 -17.36 -6.96
C ASP A 43 2.87 -17.44 -7.02
N GLY A 44 3.56 -17.01 -5.95
CA GLY A 44 5.01 -17.03 -5.82
C GLY A 44 5.73 -15.92 -6.60
N THR A 45 4.99 -14.99 -7.20
CA THR A 45 5.54 -13.82 -7.90
C THR A 45 5.25 -12.55 -7.11
N PHE A 46 6.28 -11.76 -6.86
CA PHE A 46 6.18 -10.42 -6.32
C PHE A 46 6.06 -9.42 -7.47
N TYR A 47 5.03 -8.60 -7.45
CA TYR A 47 4.82 -7.48 -8.37
C TYR A 47 5.09 -6.18 -7.61
N TYR A 48 6.06 -5.43 -8.08
CA TYR A 48 6.47 -4.16 -7.49
C TYR A 48 6.07 -2.99 -8.38
N MET A 49 5.53 -1.94 -7.76
CA MET A 49 5.24 -0.65 -8.38
C MET A 49 5.81 0.50 -7.54
N ALA A 50 6.06 1.64 -8.18
CA ALA A 50 6.43 2.89 -7.53
C ALA A 50 6.07 4.08 -8.42
N THR A 51 6.07 5.28 -7.87
CA THR A 51 5.84 6.54 -8.59
C THR A 51 6.90 6.77 -9.66
N ARG A 52 6.45 7.00 -10.90
CA ARG A 52 7.28 7.45 -12.02
C ARG A 52 6.99 8.88 -12.44
N GLY A 53 5.75 9.35 -12.28
CA GLY A 53 5.27 10.65 -12.70
C GLY A 53 4.71 10.72 -14.14
N ASP A 54 5.12 9.82 -15.04
CA ASP A 54 4.78 9.82 -16.47
C ASP A 54 4.11 8.55 -16.98
N ALA A 55 4.13 7.48 -16.20
CA ALA A 55 3.63 6.16 -16.59
C ALA A 55 3.40 5.28 -15.38
N LEU A 56 2.71 4.16 -15.58
CA LEU A 56 2.63 3.05 -14.65
C LEU A 56 3.52 1.91 -15.14
N SER A 57 4.34 1.37 -14.24
CA SER A 57 5.25 0.27 -14.53
C SER A 57 5.19 -0.79 -13.45
N ILE A 58 5.49 -2.02 -13.83
CA ILE A 58 5.58 -3.17 -12.93
C ILE A 58 6.95 -3.83 -13.11
N ARG A 59 7.60 -4.18 -11.98
CA ARG A 59 8.67 -5.18 -11.94
C ARG A 59 8.12 -6.46 -11.33
N ALA A 60 8.44 -7.61 -11.90
CA ALA A 60 8.03 -8.90 -11.38
C ALA A 60 9.25 -9.77 -11.10
N THR A 61 9.27 -10.44 -9.96
CA THR A 61 10.36 -11.32 -9.53
C THR A 61 9.81 -12.40 -8.58
N ASP A 62 10.46 -13.55 -8.54
CA ASP A 62 10.21 -14.59 -7.53
C ASP A 62 11.05 -14.40 -6.25
N ASP A 63 11.94 -13.38 -6.23
CA ASP A 63 12.87 -13.10 -5.14
C ASP A 63 13.10 -11.58 -5.02
N LEU A 64 12.56 -10.97 -3.99
CA LEU A 64 12.70 -9.53 -3.75
C LEU A 64 14.17 -9.08 -3.51
N ALA A 65 15.07 -10.00 -3.15
CA ALA A 65 16.50 -9.70 -3.09
C ALA A 65 17.10 -9.43 -4.49
N LYS A 66 16.41 -9.84 -5.56
CA LYS A 66 16.77 -9.64 -6.97
C LYS A 66 15.89 -8.60 -7.67
N LEU A 67 15.12 -7.80 -6.93
CA LEU A 67 14.22 -6.80 -7.50
C LEU A 67 14.96 -5.82 -8.44
N ALA A 68 16.21 -5.50 -8.14
CA ALA A 68 17.05 -4.63 -8.97
C ALA A 68 17.36 -5.23 -10.35
N ASP A 69 17.40 -6.56 -10.46
CA ASP A 69 17.68 -7.28 -11.71
C ASP A 69 16.41 -7.48 -12.53
N ALA A 70 15.23 -7.32 -11.93
CA ALA A 70 13.95 -7.49 -12.61
C ALA A 70 13.72 -6.35 -13.61
N THR A 71 13.33 -6.72 -14.85
CA THR A 71 13.00 -5.74 -15.88
C THR A 71 11.80 -4.91 -15.49
N GLU A 72 11.92 -3.59 -15.57
CA GLU A 72 10.80 -2.67 -15.41
C GLU A 72 10.00 -2.61 -16.71
N GLN A 73 8.75 -3.04 -16.65
CA GLN A 73 7.83 -3.01 -17.78
C GLN A 73 6.81 -1.90 -17.61
N ILE A 74 6.74 -0.99 -18.60
CA ILE A 74 5.66 -0.01 -18.68
C ILE A 74 4.37 -0.74 -19.09
N VAL A 75 3.36 -0.69 -18.25
CA VAL A 75 2.07 -1.34 -18.49
C VAL A 75 1.00 -0.36 -18.96
N TRP A 76 1.16 0.94 -18.66
CA TRP A 76 0.23 1.97 -19.10
C TRP A 76 0.88 3.36 -19.16
N ARG A 77 0.40 4.18 -20.12
CA ARG A 77 0.74 5.60 -20.23
C ARG A 77 -0.52 6.44 -20.36
N PRO A 78 -0.55 7.65 -19.78
CA PRO A 78 -1.66 8.57 -19.94
C PRO A 78 -1.83 9.00 -21.40
N ARG A 79 -3.07 9.24 -21.78
CA ARG A 79 -3.37 9.85 -23.09
C ARG A 79 -3.18 11.36 -23.02
N PRO A 80 -2.73 12.01 -24.11
CA PRO A 80 -2.70 13.46 -24.19
C PRO A 80 -4.09 14.06 -23.93
N LYS A 81 -4.14 15.19 -23.24
CA LYS A 81 -5.39 15.94 -22.95
C LYS A 81 -6.43 15.12 -22.19
N SER A 82 -5.99 14.28 -21.27
CA SER A 82 -6.86 13.45 -20.42
C SER A 82 -6.98 14.02 -19.00
N ALA A 83 -8.01 13.56 -18.29
CA ALA A 83 -8.23 13.89 -16.87
C ALA A 83 -7.14 13.32 -15.94
N ASN A 84 -6.39 12.32 -16.40
CA ASN A 84 -5.33 11.60 -15.69
C ASN A 84 -3.99 11.69 -16.45
N GLY A 85 -3.71 12.84 -17.06
CA GLY A 85 -2.59 13.02 -17.98
C GLY A 85 -1.25 13.39 -17.36
N ARG A 86 -1.21 13.74 -16.06
CA ARG A 86 -0.02 14.20 -15.34
C ARG A 86 0.03 13.66 -13.94
N SER A 87 1.20 13.80 -13.31
CA SER A 87 1.41 13.46 -11.90
C SER A 87 0.90 12.07 -11.56
N ILE A 88 1.41 11.07 -12.32
CA ILE A 88 1.08 9.66 -12.15
C ILE A 88 1.85 9.16 -10.92
N TRP A 89 1.18 9.18 -9.74
CA TRP A 89 1.79 8.93 -8.45
C TRP A 89 1.16 7.76 -7.71
N ALA A 90 1.89 7.22 -6.72
CA ALA A 90 1.45 6.24 -5.74
C ALA A 90 0.60 5.12 -6.34
N PRO A 91 1.13 4.35 -7.30
CA PRO A 91 0.37 3.24 -7.88
C PRO A 91 0.33 2.06 -6.95
N GLU A 92 -0.87 1.50 -6.77
CA GLU A 92 -1.12 0.28 -6.02
C GLU A 92 -1.75 -0.80 -6.91
N LEU A 93 -1.13 -1.96 -7.00
CA LEU A 93 -1.66 -3.13 -7.71
C LEU A 93 -2.46 -4.00 -6.75
N HIS A 94 -3.73 -4.23 -7.04
CA HIS A 94 -4.63 -5.03 -6.23
C HIS A 94 -5.27 -6.15 -7.04
N ARG A 95 -5.48 -7.31 -6.40
CA ARG A 95 -6.27 -8.40 -6.98
C ARG A 95 -7.60 -8.51 -6.23
N ILE A 96 -8.70 -8.17 -6.92
CA ILE A 96 -10.06 -8.15 -6.36
C ILE A 96 -10.93 -9.11 -7.17
N ASP A 97 -11.50 -10.10 -6.49
CA ASP A 97 -12.38 -11.11 -7.10
C ASP A 97 -11.80 -11.76 -8.37
N GLY A 98 -10.49 -12.07 -8.31
CA GLY A 98 -9.77 -12.72 -9.39
C GLY A 98 -9.27 -11.79 -10.50
N ARG A 99 -9.54 -10.49 -10.46
CA ARG A 99 -9.10 -9.50 -11.45
C ARG A 99 -8.08 -8.56 -10.88
N TRP A 100 -7.19 -8.02 -11.74
CA TRP A 100 -6.18 -7.05 -11.38
C TRP A 100 -6.66 -5.63 -11.61
N TYR A 101 -6.36 -4.75 -10.66
CA TYR A 101 -6.66 -3.32 -10.70
C TYR A 101 -5.42 -2.53 -10.29
N ILE A 102 -5.18 -1.38 -10.92
CA ILE A 102 -4.19 -0.40 -10.47
C ILE A 102 -4.95 0.85 -10.03
N TYR A 103 -4.78 1.24 -8.76
CA TYR A 103 -5.20 2.54 -8.25
C TYR A 103 -3.99 3.46 -8.29
N TYR A 104 -4.18 4.68 -8.72
CA TYR A 104 -3.10 5.66 -8.79
C TYR A 104 -3.64 7.08 -8.72
N THR A 105 -2.83 8.00 -8.21
CA THR A 105 -3.11 9.44 -8.26
C THR A 105 -2.76 9.98 -9.64
N ALA A 106 -3.60 10.90 -10.15
CA ALA A 106 -3.26 11.68 -11.33
C ALA A 106 -3.94 13.05 -11.30
N ALA A 107 -3.42 13.97 -12.13
CA ALA A 107 -3.99 15.28 -12.41
C ALA A 107 -4.35 15.42 -13.89
N HIS A 108 -5.22 16.39 -14.19
CA HIS A 108 -5.58 16.72 -15.57
C HIS A 108 -4.34 17.21 -16.36
N SER A 109 -4.26 16.89 -17.65
CA SER A 109 -3.13 17.26 -18.51
C SER A 109 -2.78 18.76 -18.50
N ASP A 110 -3.80 19.61 -18.39
CA ASP A 110 -3.64 21.06 -18.44
C ASP A 110 -3.66 21.73 -17.05
N HIS A 111 -3.97 20.97 -15.97
CA HIS A 111 -4.13 21.46 -14.59
C HIS A 111 -3.43 20.52 -13.60
N ASP A 112 -2.18 20.81 -13.28
CA ASP A 112 -1.41 20.05 -12.31
C ASP A 112 -1.42 20.74 -10.93
N ASP A 113 -2.59 20.75 -10.31
CA ASP A 113 -2.82 21.34 -8.98
C ASP A 113 -3.72 20.46 -8.12
N ASP A 114 -3.80 20.75 -6.82
CA ASP A 114 -4.53 19.97 -5.85
C ASP A 114 -6.04 19.86 -6.14
N ALA A 115 -6.63 20.89 -6.78
CA ALA A 115 -8.05 20.89 -7.12
C ALA A 115 -8.43 19.91 -8.24
N HIS A 116 -7.46 19.57 -9.10
CA HIS A 116 -7.66 18.70 -10.25
C HIS A 116 -7.07 17.28 -10.06
N ARG A 117 -6.49 16.98 -8.88
CA ARG A 117 -6.01 15.64 -8.56
C ARG A 117 -7.13 14.72 -8.10
N GLY A 118 -6.98 13.45 -8.40
CA GLY A 118 -7.87 12.40 -7.95
C GLY A 118 -7.24 11.03 -8.09
N VAL A 119 -7.91 10.04 -7.50
CA VAL A 119 -7.53 8.64 -7.64
C VAL A 119 -8.25 8.06 -8.86
N PHE A 120 -7.50 7.43 -9.74
CA PHE A 120 -7.97 6.77 -10.95
C PHE A 120 -7.76 5.28 -10.86
N VAL A 121 -8.52 4.52 -11.64
CA VAL A 121 -8.51 3.06 -11.61
C VAL A 121 -8.32 2.51 -13.02
N LEU A 122 -7.38 1.59 -13.17
CA LEU A 122 -7.27 0.72 -14.34
C LEU A 122 -7.71 -0.69 -13.96
N GLU A 123 -8.37 -1.38 -14.87
CA GLU A 123 -8.72 -2.80 -14.76
C GLU A 123 -8.00 -3.59 -15.85
N ALA A 124 -7.35 -4.68 -15.48
CA ALA A 124 -6.72 -5.58 -16.43
C ALA A 124 -7.76 -6.42 -17.18
N SER A 125 -7.56 -6.59 -18.48
CA SER A 125 -8.42 -7.45 -19.32
C SER A 125 -8.15 -8.95 -19.13
N GLY A 126 -6.97 -9.32 -18.58
CA GLY A 126 -6.51 -10.70 -18.41
C GLY A 126 -5.99 -11.00 -17.00
N ASP A 127 -5.54 -12.23 -16.80
CA ASP A 127 -5.10 -12.73 -15.49
C ASP A 127 -3.66 -12.37 -15.13
N ASN A 128 -2.83 -11.97 -16.11
CA ASN A 128 -1.45 -11.55 -15.89
C ASN A 128 -1.32 -10.03 -16.03
N PRO A 129 -0.97 -9.29 -14.96
CA PRO A 129 -0.90 -7.84 -14.98
C PRO A 129 0.20 -7.27 -15.90
N LEU A 130 1.21 -8.07 -16.26
CA LEU A 130 2.27 -7.65 -17.19
C LEU A 130 1.83 -7.68 -18.65
N ASN A 131 0.93 -8.61 -19.02
CA ASN A 131 0.56 -8.88 -20.41
C ASN A 131 -0.91 -8.54 -20.70
N SER A 132 -1.57 -7.82 -19.79
CA SER A 132 -2.96 -7.39 -19.95
C SER A 132 -3.04 -6.04 -20.65
N ASP A 133 -4.10 -5.85 -21.43
CA ASP A 133 -4.58 -4.53 -21.76
C ASP A 133 -5.24 -3.92 -20.53
N TRP A 134 -4.90 -2.67 -20.23
CA TRP A 134 -5.45 -1.95 -19.10
C TRP A 134 -6.58 -1.01 -19.54
N VAL A 135 -7.77 -1.30 -19.03
CA VAL A 135 -8.97 -0.49 -19.30
C VAL A 135 -9.08 0.62 -18.26
N ASP A 136 -9.06 1.87 -18.71
CA ASP A 136 -9.26 3.04 -17.85
C ASP A 136 -10.73 3.10 -17.39
N ARG A 137 -10.96 2.92 -16.08
CA ARG A 137 -12.27 3.02 -15.43
C ARG A 137 -12.59 4.43 -14.94
N GLY A 138 -11.66 5.37 -15.15
CA GLY A 138 -11.80 6.75 -14.78
C GLY A 138 -11.48 7.04 -13.30
N ARG A 139 -11.85 8.23 -12.87
CA ARG A 139 -11.67 8.70 -11.50
C ARG A 139 -12.69 8.07 -10.56
N VAL A 140 -12.26 7.64 -9.38
CA VAL A 140 -13.16 7.26 -8.28
C VAL A 140 -14.02 8.48 -7.92
N ASN A 141 -15.32 8.29 -7.78
CA ASN A 141 -16.32 9.36 -7.60
C ASN A 141 -16.33 9.96 -6.18
N THR A 142 -15.16 10.29 -5.64
CA THR A 142 -15.02 10.98 -4.35
C THR A 142 -15.59 12.41 -4.41
N ALA A 143 -16.14 12.91 -3.31
CA ALA A 143 -16.69 14.26 -3.24
C ALA A 143 -15.58 15.33 -3.24
N ARG A 144 -14.37 14.97 -2.79
CA ARG A 144 -13.22 15.88 -2.73
C ARG A 144 -12.12 15.43 -3.69
N PRO A 145 -11.32 16.37 -4.22
CA PRO A 145 -10.03 16.02 -4.80
C PRO A 145 -9.13 15.41 -3.73
N GLY A 146 -8.16 14.62 -4.14
CA GLY A 146 -7.25 13.95 -3.20
C GLY A 146 -6.35 12.95 -3.90
N ILE A 147 -5.52 12.30 -3.10
CA ILE A 147 -4.43 11.41 -3.56
C ILE A 147 -4.46 10.06 -2.83
N ASP A 148 -3.61 9.14 -3.24
CA ASP A 148 -3.20 7.94 -2.50
C ASP A 148 -4.37 7.03 -2.12
N GLY A 149 -5.08 6.55 -3.13
CA GLY A 149 -6.21 5.66 -2.92
C GLY A 149 -5.82 4.20 -2.78
N THR A 150 -6.21 3.57 -1.68
CA THR A 150 -6.08 2.14 -1.43
C THR A 150 -7.42 1.45 -1.30
N VAL A 151 -7.48 0.15 -1.61
CA VAL A 151 -8.68 -0.67 -1.44
C VAL A 151 -8.40 -1.91 -0.61
N PHE A 152 -9.42 -2.35 0.14
CA PHE A 152 -9.33 -3.56 0.95
C PHE A 152 -10.71 -4.13 1.24
N LYS A 153 -10.75 -5.43 1.61
CA LYS A 153 -11.99 -6.11 2.01
C LYS A 153 -11.98 -6.44 3.49
N VAL A 154 -13.11 -6.16 4.16
CA VAL A 154 -13.39 -6.59 5.52
C VAL A 154 -14.80 -7.18 5.57
N GLY A 155 -14.93 -8.41 6.07
CA GLY A 155 -16.22 -9.10 6.13
C GLY A 155 -16.94 -9.24 4.78
N GLY A 156 -16.20 -9.34 3.68
CA GLY A 156 -16.74 -9.42 2.32
C GLY A 156 -17.12 -8.07 1.70
N VAL A 157 -17.06 -6.97 2.46
CA VAL A 157 -17.34 -5.61 1.98
C VAL A 157 -16.05 -4.98 1.47
N LEU A 158 -16.10 -4.39 0.28
CA LEU A 158 -14.99 -3.63 -0.30
C LEU A 158 -15.04 -2.18 0.21
N TYR A 159 -13.91 -1.71 0.72
CA TYR A 159 -13.70 -0.34 1.16
C TYR A 159 -12.61 0.34 0.33
N PHE A 160 -12.72 1.66 0.24
CA PHE A 160 -11.74 2.56 -0.36
C PHE A 160 -11.33 3.59 0.69
N ALA A 161 -10.03 3.74 0.92
CA ALA A 161 -9.48 4.82 1.73
C ALA A 161 -8.56 5.69 0.87
N TYR A 162 -8.51 6.99 1.13
CA TYR A 162 -7.66 7.92 0.38
C TYR A 162 -7.39 9.18 1.21
N SER A 163 -6.56 10.06 0.68
CA SER A 163 -6.17 11.32 1.32
C SER A 163 -6.85 12.50 0.62
N PRO A 164 -8.07 12.91 1.06
CA PRO A 164 -8.73 14.10 0.53
C PRO A 164 -7.99 15.36 0.92
N TYR A 165 -7.90 16.30 0.00
CA TYR A 165 -7.46 17.65 0.30
C TYR A 165 -8.53 18.44 1.07
N VAL A 166 -8.10 19.15 2.11
CA VAL A 166 -8.93 20.04 2.93
C VAL A 166 -8.21 21.39 3.01
N GLY A 167 -8.47 22.28 2.06
CA GLY A 167 -7.65 23.47 1.84
C GLY A 167 -6.20 23.07 1.48
N PRO A 168 -5.19 23.62 2.15
CA PRO A 168 -3.79 23.26 1.92
C PRO A 168 -3.36 21.94 2.59
N ASP A 169 -4.20 21.37 3.43
CA ASP A 169 -3.93 20.19 4.26
C ASP A 169 -4.58 18.94 3.67
N SER A 170 -4.33 17.77 4.26
CA SER A 170 -5.02 16.53 3.90
C SER A 170 -5.36 15.67 5.11
N ASP A 171 -6.51 15.01 5.02
CA ASP A 171 -7.08 14.09 6.01
C ASP A 171 -6.95 12.64 5.52
N ILE A 172 -7.44 11.65 6.29
CA ILE A 172 -7.75 10.31 5.79
C ILE A 172 -9.25 10.11 5.78
N ALA A 173 -9.78 9.65 4.65
CA ALA A 173 -11.19 9.31 4.46
C ALA A 173 -11.36 7.86 4.04
N ILE A 174 -12.55 7.32 4.34
CA ILE A 174 -12.97 5.97 3.96
C ILE A 174 -14.36 5.99 3.35
N ALA A 175 -14.63 5.10 2.41
CA ALA A 175 -15.95 4.86 1.84
C ALA A 175 -16.16 3.37 1.57
N ARG A 176 -17.43 2.92 1.55
CA ARG A 176 -17.79 1.62 0.97
C ARG A 176 -17.76 1.72 -0.55
N MET A 177 -17.39 0.64 -1.22
CA MET A 177 -17.42 0.57 -2.67
C MET A 177 -18.57 -0.32 -3.17
N ARG A 178 -19.22 0.11 -4.25
CA ARG A 178 -20.20 -0.67 -5.01
C ARG A 178 -19.51 -1.65 -5.96
N ASN A 179 -18.41 -1.22 -6.54
CA ASN A 179 -17.53 -1.97 -7.43
C ASN A 179 -16.12 -1.37 -7.34
N PRO A 180 -15.07 -1.97 -7.93
CA PRO A 180 -13.69 -1.51 -7.75
C PRO A 180 -13.36 -0.07 -8.19
N TRP A 181 -14.24 0.66 -8.82
CA TRP A 181 -14.01 2.04 -9.28
C TRP A 181 -15.09 3.04 -8.86
N THR A 182 -16.09 2.61 -8.06
CA THR A 182 -17.22 3.46 -7.65
C THR A 182 -17.49 3.31 -6.16
N ILE A 183 -17.37 4.40 -5.40
CA ILE A 183 -17.82 4.42 -4.00
C ILE A 183 -19.34 4.52 -3.92
N GLU A 184 -19.88 3.98 -2.83
CA GLU A 184 -21.30 4.06 -2.49
C GLU A 184 -21.53 5.18 -1.46
N GLY A 185 -22.35 6.14 -1.83
CA GLY A 185 -22.59 7.31 -0.97
C GLY A 185 -21.43 8.30 -0.98
N THR A 186 -21.09 8.84 0.19
CA THR A 186 -20.05 9.83 0.40
C THR A 186 -18.99 9.28 1.34
N GLU A 187 -17.74 9.66 1.15
CA GLU A 187 -16.65 9.30 2.06
C GLU A 187 -16.79 9.94 3.43
N THR A 188 -16.36 9.23 4.47
CA THR A 188 -16.27 9.72 5.84
C THR A 188 -14.82 10.01 6.21
N ILE A 189 -14.55 11.22 6.75
CA ILE A 189 -13.24 11.56 7.34
C ILE A 189 -13.08 10.78 8.64
N ILE A 190 -12.02 9.94 8.71
CA ILE A 190 -11.72 9.10 9.87
C ILE A 190 -10.49 9.57 10.66
N ALA A 191 -9.63 10.39 10.07
CA ALA A 191 -8.52 11.02 10.77
C ALA A 191 -8.17 12.40 10.19
N ARG A 192 -7.70 13.28 11.09
CA ARG A 192 -7.17 14.61 10.77
C ARG A 192 -5.78 14.79 11.39
N PRO A 193 -4.92 15.66 10.83
CA PRO A 193 -3.55 15.89 11.29
C PRO A 193 -3.53 16.80 12.54
N TYR A 194 -3.83 16.28 13.70
CA TYR A 194 -3.83 17.07 14.95
C TYR A 194 -2.64 16.76 15.89
N GLN A 195 -1.88 15.69 15.64
CA GLN A 195 -0.65 15.43 16.40
C GLN A 195 0.48 16.37 15.93
N SER A 196 1.36 16.77 16.85
CA SER A 196 2.46 17.68 16.51
C SER A 196 3.40 17.13 15.43
N TRP A 197 3.65 15.82 15.45
CA TRP A 197 4.49 15.16 14.49
C TRP A 197 3.87 15.04 13.08
N GLU A 198 2.56 15.24 12.92
CA GLU A 198 1.84 15.21 11.64
C GLU A 198 1.88 16.58 10.91
N ARG A 199 2.52 17.59 11.49
CA ARG A 199 2.45 19.00 11.07
C ARG A 199 3.81 19.59 10.71
N GLN A 200 4.81 18.74 10.48
CA GLN A 200 6.14 19.21 10.13
C GLN A 200 6.24 19.55 8.64
N GLY A 201 7.12 20.48 8.27
CA GLY A 201 7.31 20.91 6.88
C GLY A 201 6.32 21.99 6.40
N GLY A 202 5.55 22.63 7.31
CA GLY A 202 4.70 23.79 7.00
C GLY A 202 3.31 23.45 6.45
N ARG A 203 2.97 22.18 6.32
CA ARG A 203 1.60 21.69 5.99
C ARG A 203 1.20 20.58 6.96
N GLN A 204 -0.11 20.44 7.19
CA GLN A 204 -0.69 19.42 8.03
C GLN A 204 -1.20 18.30 7.14
N ILE A 205 -0.41 17.23 7.00
CA ILE A 205 -0.64 16.20 6.01
C ILE A 205 -0.82 14.84 6.67
N LEU A 206 -1.91 14.15 6.27
CA LEU A 206 -2.03 12.70 6.36
C LEU A 206 -2.20 12.18 4.93
N GLU A 207 -1.38 11.20 4.54
CA GLU A 207 -1.40 10.62 3.19
C GLU A 207 -1.01 9.14 3.19
N GLY A 208 -1.10 8.47 2.04
CA GLY A 208 -0.67 7.09 1.83
C GLY A 208 -1.33 6.09 2.78
N PRO A 209 -2.67 6.04 2.93
CA PRO A 209 -3.30 5.03 3.78
C PRO A 209 -3.01 3.62 3.24
N ALA A 210 -2.59 2.70 4.11
CA ALA A 210 -2.32 1.31 3.76
C ALA A 210 -3.01 0.36 4.75
N PHE A 211 -3.75 -0.61 4.23
CA PHE A 211 -4.51 -1.57 5.05
C PHE A 211 -3.64 -2.71 5.54
N LEU A 212 -3.84 -3.10 6.81
CA LEU A 212 -3.28 -4.29 7.42
C LEU A 212 -4.34 -5.02 8.24
N ALA A 213 -4.59 -6.28 7.90
CA ALA A 213 -5.52 -7.12 8.65
C ALA A 213 -4.87 -7.64 9.93
N GLY A 214 -5.51 -7.43 11.07
CA GLY A 214 -5.07 -7.95 12.35
C GLY A 214 -5.35 -9.45 12.51
N PRO A 215 -4.48 -10.21 13.19
CA PRO A 215 -4.65 -11.65 13.38
C PRO A 215 -5.88 -12.03 14.24
N LYS A 216 -6.45 -11.06 14.94
CA LYS A 216 -7.67 -11.21 15.76
C LYS A 216 -8.91 -10.57 15.12
N GLY A 217 -8.80 -10.12 13.86
CA GLY A 217 -9.89 -9.48 13.11
C GLY A 217 -9.97 -7.97 13.26
N ASP A 218 -9.09 -7.35 14.06
CA ASP A 218 -8.96 -5.88 14.09
C ASP A 218 -8.48 -5.36 12.74
N VAL A 219 -8.91 -4.16 12.41
CA VAL A 219 -8.55 -3.46 11.18
C VAL A 219 -7.54 -2.36 11.49
N PHE A 220 -6.45 -2.34 10.73
CA PHE A 220 -5.45 -1.30 10.84
C PHE A 220 -5.32 -0.57 9.51
N LEU A 221 -5.18 0.77 9.57
CA LEU A 221 -4.74 1.62 8.47
C LEU A 221 -3.48 2.37 8.93
N ALA A 222 -2.35 2.02 8.35
CA ALA A 222 -1.17 2.87 8.45
C ALA A 222 -1.36 4.08 7.53
N TYR A 223 -0.78 5.21 7.90
CA TYR A 223 -0.77 6.42 7.09
C TYR A 223 0.53 7.17 7.31
N SER A 224 0.92 8.01 6.38
CA SER A 224 2.06 8.90 6.55
C SER A 224 1.60 10.26 7.04
N GLY A 225 2.35 10.83 7.97
CA GLY A 225 2.10 12.16 8.53
C GLY A 225 3.27 13.10 8.33
N SER A 226 2.98 14.39 8.29
CA SER A 226 3.87 15.48 7.90
C SER A 226 4.06 15.63 6.39
N ALA A 227 4.68 16.72 5.96
CA ALA A 227 5.00 16.90 4.55
C ALA A 227 6.18 15.99 4.14
N CYS A 228 6.10 15.35 2.98
CA CYS A 228 7.15 14.45 2.47
C CYS A 228 8.52 15.12 2.25
N TRP A 229 8.58 16.46 2.24
CA TRP A 229 9.84 17.21 2.19
C TRP A 229 10.45 17.48 3.56
N SER A 230 9.79 17.08 4.65
CA SER A 230 10.33 17.12 6.01
C SER A 230 11.07 15.82 6.34
N ASP A 231 12.21 15.92 7.01
CA ASP A 231 12.89 14.76 7.58
C ASP A 231 12.08 14.06 8.68
N ASP A 232 11.02 14.70 9.17
CA ASP A 232 10.09 14.18 10.18
C ASP A 232 8.86 13.48 9.58
N TYR A 233 8.82 13.29 8.26
CA TYR A 233 7.84 12.43 7.61
C TYR A 233 7.91 11.03 8.22
N ALA A 234 6.77 10.48 8.65
CA ALA A 234 6.74 9.27 9.46
C ALA A 234 5.39 8.55 9.31
N VAL A 235 5.33 7.27 9.70
CA VAL A 235 4.11 6.47 9.64
C VAL A 235 3.38 6.48 10.99
N GLY A 236 2.09 6.79 10.96
CA GLY A 236 1.12 6.60 12.04
C GLY A 236 0.24 5.39 11.82
N LEU A 237 -0.63 5.10 12.80
CA LEU A 237 -1.52 3.96 12.74
C LEU A 237 -2.91 4.32 13.26
N LEU A 238 -3.92 4.01 12.48
CA LEU A 238 -5.31 3.94 12.87
C LEU A 238 -5.68 2.49 13.16
N SER A 239 -6.51 2.25 14.16
CA SER A 239 -7.02 0.92 14.49
C SER A 239 -8.52 0.97 14.77
N ALA A 240 -9.27 0.00 14.24
CA ALA A 240 -10.65 -0.26 14.56
C ALA A 240 -10.81 -1.70 15.03
N PRO A 241 -11.59 -1.96 16.10
CA PRO A 241 -11.79 -3.32 16.61
C PRO A 241 -12.57 -4.19 15.62
N ALA A 242 -12.41 -5.49 15.75
CA ALA A 242 -13.14 -6.47 14.94
C ALA A 242 -14.66 -6.22 14.99
N GLY A 243 -15.31 -6.19 13.83
CA GLY A 243 -16.75 -5.97 13.72
C GLY A 243 -17.23 -4.54 13.90
N ALA A 244 -16.32 -3.57 14.06
CA ALA A 244 -16.70 -2.16 14.14
C ALA A 244 -17.23 -1.66 12.78
N ASP A 245 -18.12 -0.67 12.81
CA ASP A 245 -18.51 0.07 11.60
C ASP A 245 -17.36 0.99 11.20
N LEU A 246 -16.68 0.64 10.10
CA LEU A 246 -15.50 1.37 9.61
C LEU A 246 -15.85 2.75 9.03
N LEU A 247 -17.13 3.01 8.71
CA LEU A 247 -17.59 4.33 8.25
C LEU A 247 -17.87 5.30 9.40
N GLU A 248 -17.83 4.85 10.64
CA GLU A 248 -17.97 5.69 11.81
C GLU A 248 -16.59 6.17 12.31
N ALA A 249 -16.33 7.46 12.26
CA ALA A 249 -15.05 8.04 12.70
C ALA A 249 -14.66 7.64 14.14
N LYS A 250 -15.64 7.49 15.04
CA LYS A 250 -15.43 7.06 16.43
C LYS A 250 -14.96 5.62 16.59
N SER A 251 -15.11 4.78 15.56
CA SER A 251 -14.59 3.40 15.55
C SER A 251 -13.06 3.37 15.46
N TRP A 252 -12.44 4.45 15.02
CA TRP A 252 -11.02 4.54 14.79
C TRP A 252 -10.27 5.20 15.93
N THR A 253 -9.22 4.55 16.40
CA THR A 253 -8.26 5.08 17.36
C THR A 253 -6.94 5.34 16.67
N LYS A 254 -6.40 6.54 16.81
CA LYS A 254 -5.14 6.99 16.24
C LYS A 254 -4.02 6.94 17.26
N THR A 255 -2.82 6.45 16.89
CA THR A 255 -1.64 6.50 17.76
C THR A 255 -1.20 7.96 17.97
N SER A 256 -0.74 8.29 19.19
CA SER A 256 -0.25 9.63 19.53
C SER A 256 1.16 9.91 19.01
N THR A 257 1.92 8.87 18.71
CA THR A 257 3.29 8.93 18.20
C THR A 257 3.41 8.08 16.93
N PRO A 258 4.40 8.35 16.07
CA PRO A 258 4.66 7.51 14.92
C PRO A 258 4.97 6.06 15.32
N VAL A 259 4.57 5.11 14.48
CA VAL A 259 4.91 3.68 14.62
C VAL A 259 6.15 3.31 13.80
N LEU A 260 6.52 4.16 12.82
CA LEU A 260 7.76 4.05 12.05
C LEU A 260 8.25 5.48 11.77
N ALA A 261 9.43 5.84 12.24
CA ALA A 261 10.01 7.18 12.13
C ALA A 261 11.49 7.11 11.74
N LYS A 262 12.09 8.24 11.41
CA LYS A 262 13.51 8.33 11.04
C LYS A 262 14.42 7.63 12.04
N SER A 263 15.47 7.01 11.53
CA SER A 263 16.52 6.34 12.29
C SER A 263 17.88 6.81 11.81
N PRO A 264 18.40 7.94 12.33
CA PRO A 264 19.70 8.48 11.93
C PRO A 264 20.85 7.48 12.14
N ALA A 265 20.77 6.65 13.18
CA ALA A 265 21.77 5.63 13.49
C ALA A 265 21.90 4.56 12.39
N THR A 266 20.88 4.38 11.57
CA THR A 266 20.84 3.42 10.47
C THR A 266 20.75 4.11 9.09
N ASN A 267 20.99 5.43 9.02
CA ASN A 267 20.89 6.26 7.82
C ASN A 267 19.54 6.16 7.10
N VAL A 268 18.46 6.20 7.87
CA VAL A 268 17.08 6.21 7.33
C VAL A 268 16.38 7.49 7.77
N TRP A 269 15.97 8.31 6.80
CA TRP A 269 15.33 9.60 6.99
C TRP A 269 14.00 9.66 6.28
N ALA A 270 13.03 10.36 6.85
CA ALA A 270 11.69 10.53 6.28
C ALA A 270 11.06 9.22 5.79
N PRO A 271 11.02 8.13 6.59
CA PRO A 271 10.39 6.89 6.17
C PRO A 271 8.87 7.05 6.11
N GLY A 272 8.25 6.60 5.02
CA GLY A 272 6.78 6.66 4.90
C GLY A 272 6.27 6.12 3.58
N HIS A 273 4.99 6.41 3.32
CA HIS A 273 4.23 5.94 2.17
C HIS A 273 4.40 4.43 2.00
N ASN A 274 3.96 3.71 3.02
CA ASN A 274 4.18 2.29 3.12
C ASN A 274 3.06 1.46 2.48
N GLY A 275 3.40 0.26 2.04
CA GLY A 275 2.48 -0.83 1.74
C GLY A 275 2.78 -2.05 2.62
N PHE A 276 1.84 -2.99 2.66
CA PHE A 276 2.02 -4.27 3.34
C PHE A 276 1.82 -5.42 2.37
N PHE A 277 2.57 -6.49 2.57
CA PHE A 277 2.39 -7.75 1.84
C PHE A 277 2.72 -8.93 2.74
N ARG A 278 2.26 -10.12 2.34
CA ARG A 278 2.50 -11.36 3.07
C ARG A 278 3.33 -12.31 2.21
N ALA A 279 4.41 -12.83 2.77
CA ALA A 279 5.26 -13.80 2.11
C ALA A 279 5.82 -14.80 3.14
N GLY A 280 5.90 -16.09 2.77
CA GLY A 280 6.40 -17.13 3.66
C GLY A 280 5.63 -17.25 4.98
N GLY A 281 4.34 -16.88 5.00
CA GLY A 281 3.52 -16.88 6.22
C GLY A 281 3.78 -15.70 7.17
N VAL A 282 4.60 -14.73 6.78
CA VAL A 282 5.01 -13.56 7.55
C VAL A 282 4.50 -12.28 6.90
N ASP A 283 4.18 -11.27 7.70
CA ASP A 283 3.80 -9.95 7.21
C ASP A 283 5.04 -9.07 7.08
N TRP A 284 5.08 -8.32 5.99
CA TRP A 284 6.17 -7.45 5.60
C TRP A 284 5.65 -6.04 5.32
N ILE A 285 6.49 -5.05 5.61
CA ILE A 285 6.26 -3.66 5.23
C ILE A 285 7.26 -3.26 4.15
N ILE A 286 6.76 -2.58 3.12
CA ILE A 286 7.58 -1.81 2.19
C ILE A 286 7.29 -0.34 2.41
N TYR A 287 8.31 0.51 2.39
CA TYR A 287 8.18 1.96 2.55
C TYR A 287 9.33 2.66 1.82
N HIS A 288 9.19 3.92 1.45
CA HIS A 288 10.35 4.67 0.97
C HIS A 288 11.03 5.42 2.12
N ALA A 289 12.32 5.71 1.93
CA ALA A 289 13.08 6.60 2.81
C ALA A 289 14.20 7.31 2.06
N ASN A 290 14.68 8.40 2.64
CA ASN A 290 15.88 9.11 2.19
C ASN A 290 17.13 8.54 2.89
N PRO A 291 18.27 8.38 2.20
CA PRO A 291 19.52 7.92 2.82
C PRO A 291 20.26 9.00 3.62
N ALA A 292 19.81 10.26 3.55
CA ALA A 292 20.39 11.39 4.28
C ALA A 292 19.33 12.44 4.63
N ALA A 293 19.63 13.25 5.65
CA ALA A 293 18.80 14.38 6.03
C ALA A 293 18.77 15.48 4.92
N GLY A 294 17.66 16.23 4.86
CA GLY A 294 17.51 17.38 4.00
C GLY A 294 17.31 17.05 2.50
N MET A 295 17.07 15.80 2.15
CA MET A 295 16.87 15.40 0.75
C MET A 295 15.48 15.77 0.20
N GLY A 296 14.51 15.95 1.08
CA GLY A 296 13.15 16.35 0.69
C GLY A 296 12.37 15.28 -0.09
N CYS A 297 11.29 15.71 -0.73
CA CYS A 297 10.36 14.86 -1.48
C CYS A 297 10.82 14.67 -2.94
N THR A 298 11.95 14.02 -3.15
CA THR A 298 12.55 13.81 -4.47
C THR A 298 12.32 12.40 -5.00
N ALA A 299 12.61 12.20 -6.29
CA ALA A 299 12.62 10.88 -6.90
C ALA A 299 13.68 9.91 -6.31
N LYS A 300 14.59 10.42 -5.48
CA LYS A 300 15.65 9.63 -4.83
C LYS A 300 15.20 8.91 -3.55
N ARG A 301 13.94 9.09 -3.12
CA ARG A 301 13.36 8.28 -2.05
C ARG A 301 13.45 6.81 -2.45
N ALA A 302 14.12 6.01 -1.63
CA ALA A 302 14.48 4.64 -1.97
C ALA A 302 13.64 3.62 -1.19
N PRO A 303 13.18 2.51 -1.81
CA PRO A 303 12.32 1.54 -1.15
C PRO A 303 13.09 0.62 -0.20
N HIS A 304 12.53 0.43 0.99
CA HIS A 304 13.01 -0.47 2.04
C HIS A 304 11.97 -1.53 2.32
N ILE A 305 12.39 -2.77 2.56
CA ILE A 305 11.52 -3.89 2.91
C ILE A 305 11.99 -4.45 4.25
N GLN A 306 11.07 -4.62 5.21
CA GLN A 306 11.37 -5.19 6.52
C GLN A 306 10.22 -6.07 7.02
N ARG A 307 10.58 -7.04 7.86
CA ARG A 307 9.63 -7.93 8.49
C ARG A 307 8.81 -7.20 9.55
N MET A 308 7.51 -7.48 9.60
CA MET A 308 6.59 -7.07 10.65
C MET A 308 6.45 -8.14 11.74
N GLY A 309 6.10 -7.70 12.93
CA GLY A 309 5.72 -8.56 14.04
C GLY A 309 4.30 -8.30 14.51
N TRP A 310 3.84 -9.15 15.45
CA TRP A 310 2.57 -9.00 16.16
C TRP A 310 2.78 -9.17 17.65
N SER A 311 2.16 -8.33 18.47
CA SER A 311 2.12 -8.53 19.91
C SER A 311 1.14 -9.64 20.29
N ALA A 312 1.16 -10.09 21.54
CA ALA A 312 0.21 -11.06 22.07
C ALA A 312 -1.25 -10.57 22.01
N GLU A 313 -1.45 -9.27 22.06
CA GLU A 313 -2.76 -8.60 21.94
C GLU A 313 -3.24 -8.51 20.49
N GLY A 314 -2.39 -8.85 19.51
CA GLY A 314 -2.71 -8.78 18.07
C GLY A 314 -2.47 -7.38 17.48
N ARG A 315 -1.62 -6.56 18.10
CA ARG A 315 -1.23 -5.27 17.56
C ARG A 315 0.02 -5.39 16.68
N PRO A 316 0.10 -4.68 15.56
CA PRO A 316 1.29 -4.74 14.71
C PRO A 316 2.49 -4.12 15.41
N VAL A 317 3.64 -4.80 15.28
CA VAL A 317 4.94 -4.35 15.79
C VAL A 317 5.80 -3.98 14.59
N PHE A 318 6.01 -2.69 14.41
CA PHE A 318 6.82 -2.14 13.34
C PHE A 318 8.31 -2.28 13.63
N PRO A 319 9.14 -2.55 12.62
CA PRO A 319 10.59 -2.61 12.80
C PRO A 319 11.17 -1.21 12.99
N THR A 320 12.37 -1.12 13.58
CA THR A 320 13.19 0.09 13.45
C THR A 320 13.65 0.19 11.99
N PRO A 321 13.43 1.34 11.31
CA PRO A 321 13.89 1.50 9.93
C PRO A 321 15.39 1.29 9.80
N THR A 322 15.80 0.44 8.86
CA THR A 322 17.19 0.00 8.75
C THR A 322 17.62 -0.09 7.29
N ALA A 323 18.78 0.50 6.98
CA ALA A 323 19.52 0.27 5.75
C ALA A 323 20.48 -0.92 5.89
N GLY A 324 20.90 -1.51 4.76
CA GLY A 324 21.87 -2.61 4.74
C GLY A 324 21.22 -3.99 4.70
N ARG A 325 21.96 -5.02 5.11
CA ARG A 325 21.58 -6.44 4.97
C ARG A 325 20.54 -6.87 6.01
N LEU A 326 19.50 -7.52 5.54
CA LEU A 326 18.40 -8.07 6.34
C LEU A 326 17.99 -9.45 5.80
N PRO A 327 17.29 -10.31 6.60
CA PRO A 327 16.66 -11.50 6.07
C PRO A 327 15.66 -11.15 4.95
N ALA A 328 15.62 -11.96 3.88
CA ALA A 328 14.65 -11.80 2.79
C ALA A 328 13.30 -12.45 3.12
N PRO A 329 12.22 -12.02 2.44
CA PRO A 329 10.90 -12.65 2.50
C PRO A 329 10.88 -14.11 2.05
#